data_312dac673a6c29e815f4139c70d4bd32
#
_entry.id   312dac673a6c29e815f4139c70d4bd32
#
_cell.length_a   1.000
_cell.length_b   1.000
_cell.length_c   1.000
_cell.angle_alpha   90.00
_cell.angle_beta   90.00
_cell.angle_gamma   90.00
#
_symmetry.space_group_name_H-M   'P 1'
#
loop_
_entity.id
_entity.type
_entity.pdbx_description
1 polymer ?
#
loop_
_entity_poly.entity_id
_entity_poly.type
_entity_poly.pdbx_seq_one_letter_code
_entity_poly.pdbx_strand_id
1 'polypeptide(L)'
;IGYPNDVESIVEAAETLLKDDNVHFLFIGSGAKRRWIENSVEQKRLTNVSLLPSRPRDDQGNFLNACDVALVSLVSGMEGISVPSRMYNIMAAGKPIIAITDPQSELALAVEEENMGWVVPPGNADRLVTVIQEARAEPLRLAEMGSRARKAAESKYAYVHVLQSYLSLFEKS
;
A
#
# COMPACT_ATOMS: atom_id res chain seq x y z
N ILE A 1 0.87 11.13 3.87
CA ILE A 1 0.06 11.71 2.77
C ILE A 1 0.83 12.91 2.21
N GLY A 2 1.99 12.64 1.60
CA GLY A 2 2.91 13.66 1.07
C GLY A 2 2.78 13.86 -0.44
N TYR A 3 3.57 14.81 -0.98
CA TYR A 3 3.64 15.06 -2.43
C TYR A 3 3.98 13.83 -3.28
N PRO A 4 4.86 12.90 -2.84
CA PRO A 4 5.19 11.72 -3.63
C PRO A 4 4.05 10.69 -3.75
N ASN A 5 2.94 10.85 -3.02
CA ASN A 5 1.86 9.88 -3.05
C ASN A 5 0.82 10.26 -4.12
N ASP A 6 0.45 9.29 -4.94
CA ASP A 6 -0.69 9.37 -5.86
C ASP A 6 -1.99 9.12 -5.07
N VAL A 7 -2.48 10.15 -4.40
CA VAL A 7 -3.74 10.10 -3.65
C VAL A 7 -4.92 10.46 -4.54
N GLU A 8 -4.66 11.09 -5.64
CA GLU A 8 -5.64 11.51 -6.64
C GLU A 8 -6.35 10.28 -7.23
N SER A 9 -5.58 9.30 -7.72
CA SER A 9 -6.15 8.04 -8.24
C SER A 9 -6.95 7.27 -7.19
N ILE A 10 -6.54 7.34 -5.91
CA ILE A 10 -7.28 6.67 -4.83
C ILE A 10 -8.64 7.36 -4.59
N VAL A 11 -8.68 8.69 -4.61
CA VAL A 11 -9.93 9.45 -4.42
C VAL A 11 -10.87 9.25 -5.62
N GLU A 12 -10.36 9.20 -6.84
CA GLU A 12 -11.14 8.91 -8.05
C GLU A 12 -11.70 7.49 -8.03
N ALA A 13 -10.91 6.51 -7.60
CA ALA A 13 -11.39 5.14 -7.42
C ALA A 13 -12.47 5.06 -6.32
N ALA A 14 -12.33 5.80 -5.23
CA ALA A 14 -13.34 5.88 -4.19
C ALA A 14 -14.65 6.48 -4.68
N GLU A 15 -14.59 7.49 -5.55
CA GLU A 15 -15.78 8.07 -6.19
C GLU A 15 -16.49 7.05 -7.07
N THR A 16 -15.75 6.33 -7.90
CA THR A 16 -16.29 5.28 -8.77
C THR A 16 -16.95 4.16 -7.98
N LEU A 17 -16.36 3.78 -6.84
CA LEU A 17 -16.85 2.71 -5.96
C LEU A 17 -17.82 3.20 -4.87
N LEU A 18 -18.30 4.46 -4.94
CA LEU A 18 -19.15 5.07 -3.91
C LEU A 18 -20.44 4.28 -3.63
N LYS A 19 -20.97 3.59 -4.63
CA LYS A 19 -22.21 2.79 -4.50
C LYS A 19 -21.96 1.35 -4.05
N ASP A 20 -20.71 0.96 -3.83
CA ASP A 20 -20.35 -0.36 -3.34
C ASP A 20 -20.16 -0.30 -1.81
N ASP A 21 -21.18 -0.68 -1.07
CA ASP A 21 -21.19 -0.64 0.40
C ASP A 21 -20.14 -1.55 1.05
N ASN A 22 -19.49 -2.42 0.27
CA ASN A 22 -18.45 -3.32 0.78
C ASN A 22 -17.03 -2.78 0.57
N VAL A 23 -16.87 -1.57 0.01
CA VAL A 23 -15.56 -0.95 -0.20
C VAL A 23 -15.45 0.34 0.60
N HIS A 24 -14.47 0.41 1.49
CA HIS A 24 -14.19 1.59 2.29
C HIS A 24 -12.72 1.94 2.27
N PHE A 25 -12.40 3.21 2.02
CA PHE A 25 -11.05 3.73 1.99
C PHE A 25 -10.72 4.42 3.31
N LEU A 26 -9.60 4.01 3.93
CA LEU A 26 -9.13 4.60 5.17
C LEU A 26 -7.78 5.29 4.95
N PHE A 27 -7.75 6.61 5.08
CA PHE A 27 -6.53 7.39 5.11
C PHE A 27 -6.13 7.69 6.56
N ILE A 28 -4.89 7.38 6.91
CA ILE A 28 -4.34 7.67 8.25
C ILE A 28 -3.08 8.50 8.10
N GLY A 29 -3.02 9.62 8.78
CA GLY A 29 -1.82 10.44 8.80
C GLY A 29 -2.05 11.91 8.49
N SER A 30 -0.93 12.62 8.38
CA SER A 30 -0.83 14.03 8.02
C SER A 30 0.02 14.18 6.76
N GLY A 31 0.12 15.39 6.23
CA GLY A 31 1.00 15.73 5.11
C GLY A 31 0.35 16.71 4.13
N ALA A 32 1.12 17.11 3.14
CA ALA A 32 0.80 18.22 2.25
C ALA A 32 -0.53 18.05 1.47
N LYS A 33 -0.85 16.80 1.09
CA LYS A 33 -2.08 16.51 0.32
C LYS A 33 -3.32 16.23 1.19
N ARG A 34 -3.19 16.20 2.53
CA ARG A 34 -4.31 15.89 3.42
C ARG A 34 -5.51 16.82 3.21
N ARG A 35 -5.27 18.14 3.18
CA ARG A 35 -6.33 19.13 2.98
C ARG A 35 -7.04 18.97 1.63
N TRP A 36 -6.29 18.59 0.61
CA TRP A 36 -6.86 18.32 -0.72
C TRP A 36 -7.81 17.12 -0.65
N ILE A 37 -7.43 16.04 0.05
CA ILE A 37 -8.31 14.86 0.22
C ILE A 37 -9.56 15.26 1.01
N GLU A 38 -9.42 15.99 2.12
CA GLU A 38 -10.56 16.45 2.93
C GLU A 38 -11.56 17.24 2.09
N ASN A 39 -11.09 18.22 1.31
CA ASN A 39 -11.93 19.01 0.42
C ASN A 39 -12.61 18.14 -0.66
N SER A 40 -11.87 17.20 -1.25
CA SER A 40 -12.40 16.31 -2.29
C SER A 40 -13.50 15.39 -1.74
N VAL A 41 -13.29 14.82 -0.56
CA VAL A 41 -14.27 13.97 0.13
C VAL A 41 -15.56 14.75 0.43
N GLU A 42 -15.45 15.98 0.91
CA GLU A 42 -16.59 16.84 1.20
C GLU A 42 -17.35 17.24 -0.08
N GLN A 43 -16.64 17.76 -1.09
CA GLN A 43 -17.24 18.21 -2.35
C GLN A 43 -17.93 17.08 -3.12
N LYS A 44 -17.32 15.91 -3.15
CA LYS A 44 -17.85 14.73 -3.84
C LYS A 44 -18.78 13.88 -2.97
N ARG A 45 -18.93 14.23 -1.68
CA ARG A 45 -19.74 13.53 -0.68
C ARG A 45 -19.41 12.05 -0.60
N LEU A 46 -18.10 11.74 -0.51
CA LEU A 46 -17.60 10.35 -0.48
C LEU A 46 -17.83 9.73 0.90
N THR A 47 -18.95 9.04 1.08
CA THR A 47 -19.30 8.35 2.34
C THR A 47 -18.48 7.09 2.60
N ASN A 48 -17.81 6.58 1.56
CA ASN A 48 -16.93 5.42 1.61
C ASN A 48 -15.45 5.78 1.87
N VAL A 49 -15.17 7.01 2.34
CA VAL A 49 -13.81 7.46 2.69
C VAL A 49 -13.78 7.99 4.12
N SER A 50 -12.82 7.52 4.90
CA SER A 50 -12.50 8.03 6.23
C SER A 50 -11.08 8.58 6.29
N LEU A 51 -10.91 9.72 6.97
CA LEU A 51 -9.60 10.33 7.23
C LEU A 51 -9.36 10.42 8.74
N LEU A 52 -8.39 9.66 9.22
CA LEU A 52 -7.94 9.72 10.61
C LEU A 52 -6.67 10.56 10.75
N PRO A 53 -6.44 11.19 11.91
CA PRO A 53 -5.18 11.86 12.20
C PRO A 53 -4.01 10.86 12.26
N SER A 54 -2.79 11.38 12.33
CA SER A 54 -1.61 10.56 12.60
C SER A 54 -1.77 9.79 13.91
N ARG A 55 -1.38 8.53 13.89
CA ARG A 55 -1.43 7.65 15.06
C ARG A 55 -0.03 7.38 15.59
N PRO A 56 0.13 7.11 16.89
CA PRO A 56 1.38 6.64 17.44
C PRO A 56 1.89 5.39 16.71
N ARG A 57 3.21 5.20 16.70
CA ARG A 57 3.82 4.05 16.03
C ARG A 57 3.36 2.72 16.63
N ASP A 58 3.14 2.69 17.94
CA ASP A 58 2.70 1.50 18.67
C ASP A 58 1.25 1.07 18.28
N ASP A 59 0.47 1.99 17.72
CA ASP A 59 -0.89 1.70 17.24
C ASP A 59 -0.91 1.11 15.80
N GLN A 60 0.27 1.01 15.17
CA GLN A 60 0.38 0.57 13.78
C GLN A 60 -0.21 -0.83 13.53
N GLY A 61 -0.02 -1.75 14.48
CA GLY A 61 -0.58 -3.09 14.40
C GLY A 61 -2.10 -3.09 14.34
N ASN A 62 -2.75 -2.19 15.08
CA ASN A 62 -4.21 -2.14 15.13
C ASN A 62 -4.82 -1.71 13.78
N PHE A 63 -4.34 -0.62 13.19
CA PHE A 63 -4.92 -0.15 11.93
C PHE A 63 -4.48 -0.99 10.71
N LEU A 64 -3.29 -1.60 10.72
CA LEU A 64 -2.90 -2.55 9.68
C LEU A 64 -3.74 -3.84 9.76
N ASN A 65 -4.09 -4.30 10.96
CA ASN A 65 -4.97 -5.46 11.11
C ASN A 65 -6.42 -5.16 10.76
N ALA A 66 -6.86 -3.92 10.82
CA ALA A 66 -8.22 -3.51 10.46
C ALA A 66 -8.47 -3.41 8.95
N CYS A 67 -7.43 -3.42 8.10
CA CYS A 67 -7.60 -3.42 6.65
C CYS A 67 -7.50 -4.83 6.05
N ASP A 68 -8.21 -5.05 4.93
CA ASP A 68 -8.09 -6.29 4.14
C ASP A 68 -6.92 -6.21 3.16
N VAL A 69 -6.70 -5.04 2.58
CA VAL A 69 -5.62 -4.72 1.65
C VAL A 69 -5.01 -3.37 1.98
N ALA A 70 -3.70 -3.24 1.93
CA ALA A 70 -3.01 -1.97 2.13
C ALA A 70 -2.61 -1.34 0.79
N LEU A 71 -2.83 -0.03 0.69
CA LEU A 71 -2.41 0.78 -0.46
C LEU A 71 -1.06 1.45 -0.17
N VAL A 72 -0.12 1.30 -1.09
CA VAL A 72 1.14 2.05 -1.09
C VAL A 72 1.24 2.78 -2.42
N SER A 73 1.15 4.11 -2.40
CA SER A 73 1.10 4.90 -3.62
C SER A 73 2.30 5.83 -3.76
N LEU A 74 2.83 5.90 -4.97
CA LEU A 74 3.84 6.83 -5.44
C LEU A 74 3.36 7.46 -6.74
N VAL A 75 3.72 8.71 -6.97
CA VAL A 75 3.54 9.35 -8.29
C VAL A 75 4.57 8.80 -9.28
N SER A 76 4.32 8.97 -10.58
CA SER A 76 5.29 8.57 -11.61
C SER A 76 6.63 9.29 -11.46
N GLY A 77 7.72 8.63 -11.86
CA GLY A 77 9.09 9.16 -11.78
C GLY A 77 9.75 9.01 -10.40
N MET A 78 9.18 8.22 -9.49
CA MET A 78 9.79 7.93 -8.19
C MET A 78 10.67 6.68 -8.19
N GLU A 79 10.81 6.02 -9.34
CA GLU A 79 11.70 4.88 -9.55
C GLU A 79 13.15 5.22 -9.19
N GLY A 80 13.82 4.34 -8.45
CA GLY A 80 15.19 4.54 -7.99
C GLY A 80 15.40 5.68 -6.96
N ILE A 81 14.34 6.46 -6.66
CA ILE A 81 14.41 7.59 -5.73
C ILE A 81 13.83 7.22 -4.37
N SER A 82 12.76 6.43 -4.34
CA SER A 82 12.04 6.15 -3.10
C SER A 82 11.64 4.68 -2.97
N VAL A 83 12.12 4.06 -1.91
CA VAL A 83 11.59 2.77 -1.43
C VAL A 83 10.72 3.05 -0.21
N PRO A 84 9.38 2.87 -0.30
CA PRO A 84 8.49 3.19 0.80
C PRO A 84 8.63 2.17 1.93
N SER A 85 9.30 2.56 3.01
CA SER A 85 9.56 1.70 4.19
C SER A 85 8.29 1.14 4.84
N ARG A 86 7.13 1.77 4.61
CA ARG A 86 5.83 1.26 5.08
C ARG A 86 5.48 -0.11 4.50
N MET A 87 6.01 -0.46 3.33
CA MET A 87 5.84 -1.78 2.72
C MET A 87 6.23 -2.88 3.70
N TYR A 88 7.38 -2.77 4.35
CA TYR A 88 7.86 -3.80 5.29
C TYR A 88 6.95 -4.00 6.50
N ASN A 89 6.35 -2.93 7.01
CA ASN A 89 5.39 -3.02 8.11
C ASN A 89 4.08 -3.70 7.67
N ILE A 90 3.62 -3.43 6.45
CA ILE A 90 2.44 -4.06 5.84
C ILE A 90 2.70 -5.56 5.64
N MET A 91 3.86 -5.90 5.08
CA MET A 91 4.29 -7.30 4.92
C MET A 91 4.34 -8.02 6.26
N ALA A 92 4.96 -7.40 7.29
CA ALA A 92 5.02 -7.95 8.64
C ALA A 92 3.64 -8.12 9.31
N ALA A 93 2.65 -7.32 8.93
CA ALA A 93 1.26 -7.49 9.35
C ALA A 93 0.51 -8.57 8.54
N GLY A 94 1.14 -9.18 7.54
CA GLY A 94 0.52 -10.20 6.69
C GLY A 94 -0.59 -9.66 5.80
N LYS A 95 -0.46 -8.43 5.32
CA LYS A 95 -1.47 -7.81 4.47
C LYS A 95 -1.05 -7.78 3.01
N PRO A 96 -1.96 -8.10 2.08
CA PRO A 96 -1.74 -7.88 0.65
C PRO A 96 -1.53 -6.40 0.35
N ILE A 97 -0.79 -6.12 -0.72
CA ILE A 97 -0.45 -4.75 -1.11
C ILE A 97 -1.00 -4.45 -2.51
N ILE A 98 -1.71 -3.34 -2.65
CA ILE A 98 -1.89 -2.71 -3.96
C ILE A 98 -0.86 -1.59 -4.04
N ALA A 99 0.13 -1.77 -4.91
CA ALA A 99 1.19 -0.81 -5.17
C ALA A 99 0.81 0.08 -6.35
N ILE A 100 0.56 1.35 -6.10
CA ILE A 100 0.37 2.35 -7.16
C ILE A 100 1.73 2.97 -7.42
N THR A 101 2.41 2.54 -8.48
CA THR A 101 3.80 2.92 -8.75
C THR A 101 4.21 2.53 -10.16
N ASP A 102 5.33 3.08 -10.63
CA ASP A 102 5.93 2.66 -11.90
C ASP A 102 6.35 1.17 -11.83
N PRO A 103 6.16 0.39 -12.92
CA PRO A 103 6.37 -1.06 -12.92
C PRO A 103 7.79 -1.52 -12.60
N GLN A 104 8.79 -0.66 -12.83
CA GLN A 104 10.20 -0.98 -12.57
C GLN A 104 10.69 -0.47 -11.20
N SER A 105 9.79 0.08 -10.37
CA SER A 105 10.13 0.52 -9.02
C SER A 105 10.42 -0.67 -8.10
N GLU A 106 11.28 -0.47 -7.10
CA GLU A 106 11.57 -1.47 -6.07
C GLU A 106 10.30 -1.98 -5.37
N LEU A 107 9.30 -1.11 -5.21
CA LEU A 107 8.01 -1.48 -4.66
C LEU A 107 7.26 -2.46 -5.56
N ALA A 108 7.20 -2.18 -6.87
CA ALA A 108 6.53 -3.05 -7.84
C ALA A 108 7.23 -4.41 -7.92
N LEU A 109 8.56 -4.40 -8.06
CA LEU A 109 9.37 -5.62 -8.14
C LEU A 109 9.18 -6.51 -6.90
N ALA A 110 9.18 -5.92 -5.71
CA ALA A 110 8.94 -6.68 -4.47
C ALA A 110 7.53 -7.29 -4.43
N VAL A 111 6.49 -6.54 -4.84
CA VAL A 111 5.10 -7.05 -4.86
C VAL A 111 4.95 -8.20 -5.83
N GLU A 112 5.58 -8.13 -7.01
CA GLU A 112 5.52 -9.15 -8.04
C GLU A 112 6.36 -10.39 -7.66
N GLU A 113 7.61 -10.19 -7.21
CA GLU A 113 8.51 -11.29 -6.81
C GLU A 113 7.90 -12.15 -5.70
N GLU A 114 7.34 -11.50 -4.67
CA GLU A 114 6.75 -12.21 -3.54
C GLU A 114 5.28 -12.63 -3.80
N ASN A 115 4.72 -12.26 -4.94
CA ASN A 115 3.31 -12.53 -5.31
C ASN A 115 2.35 -12.16 -4.15
N MET A 116 2.53 -10.97 -3.58
CA MET A 116 1.84 -10.51 -2.38
C MET A 116 0.81 -9.40 -2.64
N GLY A 117 0.46 -9.18 -3.92
CA GLY A 117 -0.49 -8.13 -4.25
C GLY A 117 -0.56 -7.82 -5.74
N TRP A 118 -0.85 -6.56 -6.04
CA TRP A 118 -1.01 -6.05 -7.41
C TRP A 118 -0.21 -4.77 -7.60
N VAL A 119 0.20 -4.54 -8.85
CA VAL A 119 0.81 -3.29 -9.30
C VAL A 119 -0.18 -2.54 -10.18
N VAL A 120 -0.36 -1.27 -9.91
CA VAL A 120 -1.22 -0.34 -10.66
C VAL A 120 -0.37 0.84 -11.09
N PRO A 121 -0.37 1.23 -12.37
CA PRO A 121 0.33 2.43 -12.82
C PRO A 121 -0.22 3.69 -12.15
N PRO A 122 0.63 4.67 -11.79
CA PRO A 122 0.18 5.96 -11.27
C PRO A 122 -0.76 6.67 -12.24
N GLY A 123 -1.75 7.40 -11.73
CA GLY A 123 -2.74 8.09 -12.55
C GLY A 123 -3.82 7.19 -13.16
N ASN A 124 -3.84 5.90 -12.83
CA ASN A 124 -4.81 4.95 -13.43
C ASN A 124 -5.86 4.49 -12.42
N ALA A 125 -6.83 5.36 -12.13
CA ALA A 125 -7.93 5.08 -11.20
C ALA A 125 -8.81 3.91 -11.68
N ASP A 126 -9.04 3.76 -12.98
CA ASP A 126 -9.86 2.66 -13.54
C ASP A 126 -9.21 1.29 -13.28
N ARG A 127 -7.89 1.19 -13.45
CA ARG A 127 -7.16 -0.05 -13.11
C ARG A 127 -7.20 -0.30 -11.61
N LEU A 128 -7.11 0.73 -10.78
CA LEU A 128 -7.23 0.59 -9.34
C LEU A 128 -8.61 0.07 -8.94
N VAL A 129 -9.68 0.59 -9.52
CA VAL A 129 -11.06 0.09 -9.34
C VAL A 129 -11.15 -1.39 -9.70
N THR A 130 -10.63 -1.78 -10.86
CA THR A 130 -10.63 -3.18 -11.32
C THR A 130 -9.92 -4.09 -10.31
N VAL A 131 -8.73 -3.69 -9.85
CA VAL A 131 -7.94 -4.47 -8.88
C VAL A 131 -8.64 -4.59 -7.53
N ILE A 132 -9.31 -3.53 -7.06
CA ILE A 132 -10.09 -3.59 -5.80
C ILE A 132 -11.26 -4.58 -5.95
N GLN A 133 -11.93 -4.58 -7.10
CA GLN A 133 -13.02 -5.53 -7.36
C GLN A 133 -12.52 -6.97 -7.47
N GLU A 134 -11.38 -7.21 -8.13
CA GLU A 134 -10.69 -8.51 -8.17
C GLU A 134 -10.36 -8.98 -6.75
N ALA A 135 -9.74 -8.12 -5.94
CA ALA A 135 -9.37 -8.42 -4.56
C ALA A 135 -10.58 -8.82 -3.71
N ARG A 136 -11.68 -8.08 -3.83
CA ARG A 136 -12.93 -8.35 -3.10
C ARG A 136 -13.56 -9.69 -3.51
N ALA A 137 -13.49 -10.04 -4.79
CA ALA A 137 -14.07 -11.28 -5.30
C ALA A 137 -13.32 -12.54 -4.86
N GLU A 138 -12.05 -12.41 -4.42
CA GLU A 138 -11.17 -13.54 -4.16
C GLU A 138 -10.60 -13.53 -2.71
N PRO A 139 -11.41 -13.67 -1.66
CA PRO A 139 -10.95 -13.55 -0.26
C PRO A 139 -9.90 -14.61 0.12
N LEU A 140 -9.94 -15.80 -0.45
CA LEU A 140 -8.93 -16.84 -0.22
C LEU A 140 -7.58 -16.43 -0.81
N ARG A 141 -7.58 -15.85 -1.99
CA ARG A 141 -6.37 -15.31 -2.62
C ARG A 141 -5.76 -14.17 -1.82
N LEU A 142 -6.59 -13.30 -1.24
CA LEU A 142 -6.12 -12.27 -0.31
C LEU A 142 -5.39 -12.86 0.88
N ALA A 143 -5.95 -13.89 1.51
CA ALA A 143 -5.32 -14.57 2.65
C ALA A 143 -3.98 -15.20 2.27
N GLU A 144 -3.91 -15.84 1.10
CA GLU A 144 -2.67 -16.41 0.58
C GLU A 144 -1.60 -15.33 0.29
N MET A 145 -1.98 -14.21 -0.34
CA MET A 145 -1.09 -13.08 -0.59
C MET A 145 -0.56 -12.49 0.72
N GLY A 146 -1.42 -12.32 1.72
CA GLY A 146 -1.02 -11.87 3.05
C GLY A 146 -0.05 -12.83 3.73
N SER A 147 -0.27 -14.14 3.61
CA SER A 147 0.65 -15.16 4.13
C SER A 147 2.02 -15.10 3.45
N ARG A 148 2.06 -14.92 2.13
CA ARG A 148 3.33 -14.72 1.38
C ARG A 148 4.04 -13.45 1.81
N ALA A 149 3.34 -12.33 1.96
CA ALA A 149 3.88 -11.08 2.46
C ALA A 149 4.55 -11.26 3.83
N ARG A 150 3.85 -11.92 4.77
CA ARG A 150 4.38 -12.20 6.10
C ARG A 150 5.63 -13.07 6.04
N LYS A 151 5.59 -14.16 5.28
CA LYS A 151 6.72 -15.06 5.11
C LYS A 151 7.95 -14.33 4.52
N ALA A 152 7.76 -13.50 3.50
CA ALA A 152 8.83 -12.69 2.92
C ALA A 152 9.42 -11.72 3.94
N ALA A 153 8.58 -11.03 4.74
CA ALA A 153 9.04 -10.14 5.81
C ALA A 153 9.94 -10.87 6.81
N GLU A 154 9.57 -12.09 7.20
CA GLU A 154 10.32 -12.89 8.18
C GLU A 154 11.60 -13.49 7.60
N SER A 155 11.57 -13.96 6.34
CA SER A 155 12.68 -14.74 5.76
C SER A 155 13.69 -13.93 4.96
N LYS A 156 13.27 -12.77 4.40
CA LYS A 156 14.15 -11.95 3.55
C LYS A 156 14.41 -10.55 4.12
N TYR A 157 13.39 -9.90 4.67
CA TYR A 157 13.45 -8.48 5.03
C TYR A 157 13.62 -8.25 6.55
N ALA A 158 13.67 -9.30 7.37
CA ALA A 158 13.98 -9.15 8.79
C ALA A 158 15.42 -8.66 8.99
N TYR A 159 15.60 -7.77 9.98
CA TYR A 159 16.89 -7.14 10.30
C TYR A 159 18.06 -8.15 10.39
N VAL A 160 17.83 -9.32 10.97
CA VAL A 160 18.85 -10.38 11.10
C VAL A 160 19.38 -10.83 9.74
N HIS A 161 18.49 -11.04 8.75
CA HIS A 161 18.88 -11.50 7.41
C HIS A 161 19.60 -10.40 6.62
N VAL A 162 19.11 -9.17 6.73
CA VAL A 162 19.74 -8.00 6.10
C VAL A 162 21.15 -7.81 6.66
N LEU A 163 21.33 -7.89 7.99
CA LEU A 163 22.64 -7.78 8.63
C LEU A 163 23.59 -8.89 8.20
N GLN A 164 23.12 -10.15 8.14
CA GLN A 164 23.94 -11.27 7.67
C GLN A 164 24.38 -11.08 6.23
N SER A 165 23.51 -10.61 5.35
CA SER A 165 23.85 -10.31 3.97
C SER A 165 24.95 -9.25 3.86
N TYR A 166 24.88 -8.18 4.65
CA TYR A 166 25.93 -7.17 4.72
C TYR A 166 27.26 -7.74 5.23
N LEU A 167 27.25 -8.50 6.32
CA LEU A 167 28.46 -9.11 6.87
C LEU A 167 29.14 -10.02 5.87
N SER A 168 28.39 -10.81 5.10
CA SER A 168 28.95 -11.71 4.09
C SER A 168 29.68 -10.99 2.94
N LEU A 169 29.39 -9.71 2.70
CA LEU A 169 30.12 -8.91 1.70
C LEU A 169 31.53 -8.54 2.18
N PHE A 170 31.71 -8.33 3.49
CA PHE A 170 33.01 -8.00 4.07
C PHE A 170 33.90 -9.23 4.29
N GLU A 171 33.31 -10.42 4.45
CA GLU A 171 34.08 -11.68 4.59
C GLU A 171 34.67 -12.19 3.26
N LYS A 172 34.16 -11.71 2.14
CA LYS A 172 34.64 -12.08 0.78
C LYS A 172 35.68 -11.13 0.23
N SER A 173 36.08 -10.09 0.97
CA SER A 173 37.13 -9.13 0.62
C SER A 173 38.42 -9.45 1.34
#